data_cbb3dd128c08da53ab3a7dd278fe8211
#
_entry.id   cbb3dd128c08da53ab3a7dd278fe8211
#
_cell.length_a   1.000
_cell.length_b   1.000
_cell.length_c   1.000
_cell.angle_alpha   90.00
_cell.angle_beta   90.00
_cell.angle_gamma   90.00
#
_symmetry.space_group_name_H-M   'P 1'
#
loop_
_entity.id
_entity.type
_entity.pdbx_description
1 polymer ?
#
loop_
_entity_poly.entity_id
_entity_poly.type
_entity_poly.pdbx_seq_one_letter_code
_entity_poly.pdbx_strand_id
1 'polypeptide(L)'
;MAKFIVEPHFRLQEWVAEEKGYFRDQGLDYEFRELIRSTEGRHHNKGGKGAFQSIEQGREANVSCACHWTVNVAASNGHTKLYSDLYSIAPSGIFVPADSEVRTPADLAHVPISVGFQSGSHYSTIQALEQYISAEKINLVFEDGMLFSRMERLIDGRSEAAALFSGPYYFAEQLGFRKIIDTTFMIAAMIKGSPEAEDVRRYFRALRSAQRDIDLRPELYTHYYRNEFPDRFHAMMDTRRWGPGERIVFEPYTKEVFEESFEWIAQHHIFAEDGMGSGQYDRSTISFAL
;
A
#
# COMPACT_ATOMS: atom_id res chain seq x y z
N MET A 1 -20.52 4.60 23.49
CA MET A 1 -19.86 3.69 22.56
C MET A 1 -18.46 4.23 22.29
N ALA A 2 -17.50 3.39 21.98
CA ALA A 2 -16.19 3.87 21.57
C ALA A 2 -16.33 4.52 20.17
N LYS A 3 -15.58 5.59 19.93
CA LYS A 3 -15.57 6.26 18.61
C LYS A 3 -14.87 5.37 17.58
N PHE A 4 -15.33 5.48 16.33
CA PHE A 4 -14.66 4.86 15.19
C PHE A 4 -13.35 5.61 14.89
N ILE A 5 -12.23 4.90 14.92
CA ILE A 5 -10.93 5.53 14.73
C ILE A 5 -10.57 5.51 13.24
N VAL A 6 -10.39 6.70 12.67
CA VAL A 6 -9.94 6.93 11.29
C VAL A 6 -8.49 7.43 11.32
N GLU A 7 -7.60 6.69 10.71
CA GLU A 7 -6.21 7.10 10.46
C GLU A 7 -5.97 7.09 8.95
N PRO A 8 -5.58 8.25 8.34
CA PRO A 8 -5.29 8.30 6.91
C PRO A 8 -4.23 7.27 6.52
N HIS A 9 -4.47 6.64 5.39
CA HIS A 9 -3.52 5.75 4.74
C HIS A 9 -2.70 6.53 3.70
N PHE A 10 -1.71 5.92 3.05
CA PHE A 10 -0.93 6.55 1.95
C PHE A 10 -1.78 6.81 0.70
N ARG A 11 -2.93 7.45 0.88
CA ARG A 11 -3.92 7.78 -0.14
C ARG A 11 -4.70 9.04 0.24
N LEU A 12 -5.47 9.58 -0.69
CA LEU A 12 -6.15 10.87 -0.53
C LEU A 12 -7.55 10.77 0.11
N GLN A 13 -8.19 9.60 0.07
CA GLN A 13 -9.62 9.45 0.33
C GLN A 13 -10.02 9.87 1.75
N GLU A 14 -9.25 9.48 2.77
CA GLU A 14 -9.54 9.85 4.16
C GLU A 14 -9.41 11.36 4.38
N TRP A 15 -8.38 11.98 3.79
CA TRP A 15 -8.18 13.43 3.87
C TRP A 15 -9.33 14.20 3.23
N VAL A 16 -9.76 13.78 2.03
CA VAL A 16 -10.87 14.40 1.31
C VAL A 16 -12.19 14.18 2.05
N ALA A 17 -12.43 12.98 2.59
CA ALA A 17 -13.64 12.70 3.36
C ALA A 17 -13.72 13.54 4.62
N GLU A 18 -12.59 13.80 5.31
CA GLU A 18 -12.53 14.68 6.48
C GLU A 18 -12.76 16.14 6.09
N GLU A 19 -12.04 16.66 5.08
CA GLU A 19 -12.19 18.05 4.59
C GLU A 19 -13.63 18.37 4.18
N LYS A 20 -14.27 17.44 3.43
CA LYS A 20 -15.63 17.63 2.92
C LYS A 20 -16.71 17.32 3.95
N GLY A 21 -16.36 16.77 5.10
CA GLY A 21 -17.33 16.39 6.13
C GLY A 21 -18.11 15.11 5.84
N TYR A 22 -17.68 14.27 4.89
CA TYR A 22 -18.41 13.08 4.47
C TYR A 22 -18.58 12.04 5.57
N PHE A 23 -17.66 11.94 6.53
CA PHE A 23 -17.84 11.09 7.70
C PHE A 23 -19.02 11.54 8.55
N ARG A 24 -19.15 12.87 8.78
CA ARG A 24 -20.26 13.47 9.53
C ARG A 24 -21.59 13.32 8.78
N ASP A 25 -21.58 13.53 7.48
CA ASP A 25 -22.78 13.38 6.62
C ASP A 25 -23.34 11.96 6.64
N GLN A 26 -22.45 10.94 6.80
CA GLN A 26 -22.85 9.56 6.99
C GLN A 26 -23.29 9.25 8.43
N GLY A 27 -23.20 10.19 9.36
CA GLY A 27 -23.54 9.97 10.76
C GLY A 27 -22.56 9.07 11.50
N LEU A 28 -21.32 9.01 11.08
CA LEU A 28 -20.25 8.28 11.77
C LEU A 28 -19.79 9.06 13.00
N ASP A 29 -19.82 8.41 14.18
CA ASP A 29 -19.17 8.95 15.38
C ASP A 29 -17.72 8.51 15.41
N TYR A 30 -16.81 9.41 15.03
CA TYR A 30 -15.42 9.08 14.79
C TYR A 30 -14.43 10.02 15.46
N GLU A 31 -13.20 9.55 15.53
CA GLU A 31 -12.02 10.33 15.85
C GLU A 31 -11.05 10.24 14.67
N PHE A 32 -10.76 11.40 14.06
CA PHE A 32 -9.74 11.49 13.01
C PHE A 32 -8.39 11.74 13.67
N ARG A 33 -7.46 10.84 13.45
CA ARG A 33 -6.10 10.92 13.98
C ARG A 33 -5.14 11.39 12.91
N GLU A 34 -3.98 11.87 13.34
CA GLU A 34 -2.92 12.18 12.40
C GLU A 34 -2.51 10.93 11.60
N LEU A 35 -1.97 11.20 10.40
CA LEU A 35 -1.40 10.18 9.52
C LEU A 35 -0.56 9.18 10.33
N ILE A 36 -0.75 7.90 10.04
CA ILE A 36 0.21 6.88 10.45
C ILE A 36 1.53 7.23 9.78
N ARG A 37 2.30 8.08 10.40
CA ARG A 37 3.71 8.22 10.04
C ARG A 37 4.30 6.85 10.25
N SER A 38 4.81 6.30 9.16
CA SER A 38 5.62 5.11 9.25
C SER A 38 6.61 5.38 10.37
N THR A 39 6.37 4.73 11.51
CA THR A 39 7.13 5.02 12.71
C THR A 39 8.58 4.77 12.38
N GLU A 40 9.29 5.86 12.17
CA GLU A 40 10.69 6.03 11.97
C GLU A 40 11.50 4.78 12.36
N GLY A 41 11.81 3.93 11.35
CA GLY A 41 12.75 2.83 11.52
C GLY A 41 12.49 1.79 12.61
N ARG A 42 11.35 1.79 13.31
CA ARG A 42 11.08 0.84 14.39
C ARG A 42 10.60 -0.53 13.92
N HIS A 43 10.33 -0.69 12.63
CA HIS A 43 9.85 -1.92 12.04
C HIS A 43 10.90 -2.60 11.18
N HIS A 44 12.07 -2.81 11.79
CA HIS A 44 13.06 -3.68 11.21
C HIS A 44 12.69 -5.12 11.50
N ASN A 45 12.73 -5.96 10.46
CA ASN A 45 12.58 -7.40 10.57
C ASN A 45 13.75 -8.08 11.33
N LYS A 46 14.40 -7.39 12.25
CA LYS A 46 15.30 -8.00 13.21
C LYS A 46 14.48 -8.80 14.20
N GLY A 47 14.10 -10.01 13.81
CA GLY A 47 13.36 -10.92 14.67
C GLY A 47 12.23 -11.70 14.01
N GLY A 48 12.18 -11.77 12.66
CA GLY A 48 11.25 -12.67 11.95
C GLY A 48 9.78 -12.25 11.92
N LYS A 49 9.46 -11.00 12.30
CA LYS A 49 8.09 -10.49 12.19
C LYS A 49 7.84 -9.99 10.79
N GLY A 50 6.85 -10.55 10.12
CA GLY A 50 6.41 -10.12 8.80
C GLY A 50 5.82 -8.70 8.79
N ALA A 51 5.70 -8.10 7.60
CA ALA A 51 5.19 -6.73 7.43
C ALA A 51 3.78 -6.54 8.04
N PHE A 52 2.91 -7.56 7.99
CA PHE A 52 1.58 -7.47 8.59
C PHE A 52 1.62 -7.35 10.12
N GLN A 53 2.54 -8.03 10.80
CA GLN A 53 2.68 -7.92 12.25
C GLN A 53 3.16 -6.54 12.67
N SER A 54 4.08 -5.94 11.91
CA SER A 54 4.57 -4.59 12.17
C SER A 54 3.51 -3.53 11.84
N ILE A 55 2.74 -3.73 10.80
CA ILE A 55 1.62 -2.86 10.42
C ILE A 55 0.52 -2.89 11.49
N GLU A 56 0.14 -4.06 11.97
CA GLU A 56 -0.90 -4.20 13.00
C GLU A 56 -0.50 -3.62 14.35
N GLN A 57 0.74 -3.79 14.77
CA GLN A 57 1.19 -3.33 16.08
C GLN A 57 1.25 -1.81 16.23
N GLY A 58 1.31 -1.07 15.11
CA GLY A 58 1.40 0.38 15.11
C GLY A 58 0.10 1.11 14.80
N ARG A 59 -0.98 0.41 14.41
CA ARG A 59 -2.23 1.02 13.96
C ARG A 59 -3.37 0.79 14.94
N GLU A 60 -4.05 1.86 15.32
CA GLU A 60 -5.24 1.80 16.17
C GLU A 60 -6.55 1.98 15.35
N ALA A 61 -6.47 2.26 14.05
CA ALA A 61 -7.63 2.43 13.18
C ALA A 61 -8.51 1.19 13.14
N ASN A 62 -9.82 1.38 13.07
CA ASN A 62 -10.78 0.28 12.90
C ASN A 62 -10.72 -0.36 11.52
N VAL A 63 -10.33 0.41 10.50
CA VAL A 63 -10.00 -0.08 9.17
C VAL A 63 -8.56 0.24 8.86
N SER A 64 -7.77 -0.76 8.52
CA SER A 64 -6.38 -0.64 8.09
C SER A 64 -6.24 -1.24 6.69
N CYS A 65 -5.27 -0.78 5.91
CA CYS A 65 -5.05 -1.28 4.56
C CYS A 65 -3.58 -1.66 4.36
N ALA A 66 -3.34 -2.71 3.58
CA ALA A 66 -2.02 -3.11 3.12
C ALA A 66 -2.12 -3.83 1.77
N CYS A 67 -0.99 -4.15 1.14
CA CYS A 67 -1.03 -4.95 -0.08
C CYS A 67 -1.79 -6.27 0.15
N HIS A 68 -2.55 -6.68 -0.85
CA HIS A 68 -3.47 -7.81 -0.71
C HIS A 68 -2.76 -9.12 -0.31
N TRP A 69 -1.54 -9.36 -0.76
CA TRP A 69 -0.75 -10.53 -0.36
C TRP A 69 -0.52 -10.59 1.15
N THR A 70 -0.05 -9.47 1.74
CA THR A 70 0.16 -9.38 3.19
C THR A 70 -1.14 -9.54 3.97
N VAL A 71 -2.25 -8.94 3.49
CA VAL A 71 -3.56 -9.06 4.13
C VAL A 71 -4.10 -10.49 4.04
N ASN A 72 -3.90 -11.18 2.91
CA ASN A 72 -4.27 -12.59 2.75
C ASN A 72 -3.59 -13.47 3.81
N VAL A 73 -2.28 -13.31 3.98
CA VAL A 73 -1.53 -14.09 4.97
C VAL A 73 -1.98 -13.75 6.39
N ALA A 74 -2.13 -12.46 6.72
CA ALA A 74 -2.60 -12.03 8.04
C ALA A 74 -3.99 -12.57 8.37
N ALA A 75 -4.91 -12.51 7.42
CA ALA A 75 -6.27 -13.03 7.57
C ALA A 75 -6.31 -14.57 7.66
N SER A 76 -5.48 -15.26 6.87
CA SER A 76 -5.36 -16.72 6.91
C SER A 76 -4.80 -17.24 8.24
N ASN A 77 -3.98 -16.43 8.93
CA ASN A 77 -3.47 -16.71 10.27
C ASN A 77 -4.42 -16.28 11.40
N GLY A 78 -5.55 -15.67 11.10
CA GLY A 78 -6.52 -15.21 12.10
C GLY A 78 -6.10 -13.93 12.85
N HIS A 79 -5.09 -13.20 12.37
CA HIS A 79 -4.68 -11.92 12.98
C HIS A 79 -5.69 -10.80 12.72
N THR A 80 -6.45 -10.91 11.63
CA THR A 80 -7.43 -9.91 11.21
C THR A 80 -8.50 -10.57 10.35
N LYS A 81 -9.44 -9.78 9.84
CA LYS A 81 -10.35 -10.17 8.77
C LYS A 81 -10.13 -9.28 7.56
N LEU A 82 -9.95 -9.88 6.39
CA LEU A 82 -9.98 -9.16 5.13
C LEU A 82 -11.42 -8.72 4.85
N TYR A 83 -11.61 -7.42 4.59
CA TYR A 83 -12.92 -6.89 4.21
C TYR A 83 -13.12 -7.10 2.70
N SER A 84 -14.05 -7.98 2.35
CA SER A 84 -14.19 -8.49 0.98
C SER A 84 -15.13 -7.71 0.08
N ASP A 85 -15.76 -6.63 0.55
CA ASP A 85 -16.73 -5.86 -0.27
C ASP A 85 -16.04 -4.85 -1.22
N LEU A 86 -14.73 -4.69 -1.09
CA LEU A 86 -13.94 -3.78 -1.92
C LEU A 86 -12.45 -4.14 -1.89
N TYR A 87 -11.72 -3.51 -2.81
CA TYR A 87 -10.26 -3.46 -2.80
C TYR A 87 -9.80 -2.11 -3.35
N SER A 88 -8.50 -1.84 -3.35
CA SER A 88 -7.95 -0.67 -4.03
C SER A 88 -6.85 -1.09 -5.00
N ILE A 89 -6.52 -0.20 -5.93
CA ILE A 89 -5.40 -0.35 -6.86
C ILE A 89 -4.42 0.79 -6.61
N ALA A 90 -3.18 0.45 -6.32
CA ALA A 90 -2.10 1.40 -6.08
C ALA A 90 -1.11 1.42 -7.24
N PRO A 91 -0.98 2.54 -7.97
CA PRO A 91 0.08 2.71 -8.97
C PRO A 91 1.45 2.51 -8.33
N SER A 92 2.27 1.69 -8.97
CA SER A 92 3.62 1.35 -8.51
C SER A 92 4.53 1.10 -9.70
N GLY A 93 5.84 1.28 -9.52
CA GLY A 93 6.82 1.00 -10.57
C GLY A 93 8.23 0.88 -10.03
N ILE A 94 9.11 0.26 -10.81
CA ILE A 94 10.55 0.24 -10.55
C ILE A 94 11.18 1.41 -11.28
N PHE A 95 11.83 2.27 -10.52
CA PHE A 95 12.50 3.49 -10.99
C PHE A 95 14.02 3.37 -10.92
N VAL A 96 14.67 3.97 -11.90
CA VAL A 96 16.14 4.13 -11.97
C VAL A 96 16.48 5.59 -12.27
N PRO A 97 17.72 6.05 -11.99
CA PRO A 97 18.19 7.38 -12.42
C PRO A 97 18.03 7.59 -13.93
N ALA A 98 17.83 8.83 -14.36
CA ALA A 98 17.63 9.17 -15.77
C ALA A 98 18.81 8.77 -16.67
N ASP A 99 20.02 8.81 -16.14
CA ASP A 99 21.29 8.45 -16.81
C ASP A 99 21.66 6.96 -16.67
N SER A 100 20.87 6.16 -15.93
CA SER A 100 21.09 4.71 -15.79
C SER A 100 21.16 4.01 -17.15
N GLU A 101 22.00 3.00 -17.28
CA GLU A 101 22.08 2.13 -18.47
C GLU A 101 20.87 1.18 -18.59
N VAL A 102 20.12 0.95 -17.51
CA VAL A 102 18.90 0.13 -17.50
C VAL A 102 17.81 0.80 -18.35
N ARG A 103 17.32 0.13 -19.39
CA ARG A 103 16.33 0.65 -20.35
C ARG A 103 15.06 -0.21 -20.41
N THR A 104 15.19 -1.51 -20.15
CA THR A 104 14.12 -2.50 -20.27
C THR A 104 14.03 -3.32 -18.98
N PRO A 105 12.92 -4.03 -18.75
CA PRO A 105 12.81 -4.94 -17.61
C PRO A 105 13.89 -6.02 -17.57
N ALA A 106 14.36 -6.50 -18.74
CA ALA A 106 15.42 -7.50 -18.82
C ALA A 106 16.78 -6.98 -18.33
N ASP A 107 17.03 -5.67 -18.44
CA ASP A 107 18.28 -5.04 -17.98
C ASP A 107 18.34 -4.97 -16.45
N LEU A 108 17.23 -5.21 -15.74
CA LEU A 108 17.18 -5.30 -14.26
C LEU A 108 17.78 -6.61 -13.72
N ALA A 109 18.20 -7.55 -14.60
CA ALA A 109 18.89 -8.77 -14.18
C ALA A 109 20.15 -8.42 -13.36
N HIS A 110 20.21 -8.94 -12.11
CA HIS A 110 21.28 -8.69 -11.13
C HIS A 110 21.39 -7.26 -10.59
N VAL A 111 20.57 -6.31 -11.07
CA VAL A 111 20.57 -4.93 -10.52
C VAL A 111 19.95 -4.95 -9.13
N PRO A 112 20.59 -4.36 -8.10
CA PRO A 112 20.02 -4.25 -6.76
C PRO A 112 18.78 -3.36 -6.77
N ILE A 113 17.62 -3.94 -6.46
CA ILE A 113 16.32 -3.23 -6.42
C ILE A 113 15.88 -3.06 -4.96
N SER A 114 15.78 -1.83 -4.51
CA SER A 114 15.34 -1.52 -3.15
C SER A 114 13.83 -1.75 -3.00
N VAL A 115 13.44 -2.64 -2.10
CA VAL A 115 12.05 -3.01 -1.79
C VAL A 115 11.84 -3.08 -0.28
N GLY A 116 10.59 -3.05 0.16
CA GLY A 116 10.23 -3.33 1.56
C GLY A 116 9.99 -4.83 1.77
N PHE A 117 10.59 -5.41 2.82
CA PHE A 117 10.41 -6.83 3.12
C PHE A 117 8.93 -7.16 3.42
N GLN A 118 8.42 -8.21 2.78
CA GLN A 118 7.02 -8.66 2.90
C GLN A 118 5.99 -7.52 2.74
N SER A 119 6.26 -6.59 1.82
CA SER A 119 5.39 -5.48 1.47
C SER A 119 4.96 -5.56 0.00
N GLY A 120 4.02 -4.70 -0.42
CA GLY A 120 3.56 -4.64 -1.81
C GLY A 120 4.69 -4.56 -2.82
N SER A 121 5.73 -3.77 -2.52
CA SER A 121 6.90 -3.64 -3.40
C SER A 121 7.74 -4.92 -3.51
N HIS A 122 7.77 -5.78 -2.48
CA HIS A 122 8.43 -7.07 -2.55
C HIS A 122 7.74 -7.98 -3.57
N TYR A 123 6.45 -8.21 -3.36
CA TYR A 123 5.66 -9.15 -4.17
C TYR A 123 5.50 -8.66 -5.60
N SER A 124 5.09 -7.40 -5.78
CA SER A 124 4.85 -6.85 -7.10
C SER A 124 6.12 -6.76 -7.96
N THR A 125 7.28 -6.54 -7.35
CA THR A 125 8.57 -6.58 -8.04
C THR A 125 8.88 -7.98 -8.57
N ILE A 126 8.72 -9.02 -7.76
CA ILE A 126 8.94 -10.42 -8.20
C ILE A 126 7.95 -10.74 -9.33
N GLN A 127 6.65 -10.56 -9.08
CA GLN A 127 5.59 -10.89 -10.04
C GLN A 127 5.75 -10.20 -11.39
N ALA A 128 6.20 -8.95 -11.40
CA ALA A 128 6.43 -8.21 -12.64
C ALA A 128 7.69 -8.67 -13.37
N LEU A 129 8.79 -8.94 -12.64
CA LEU A 129 10.08 -9.28 -13.24
C LEU A 129 10.20 -10.73 -13.68
N GLU A 130 9.54 -11.68 -13.03
CA GLU A 130 9.59 -13.10 -13.41
C GLU A 130 9.07 -13.38 -14.83
N GLN A 131 8.37 -12.41 -15.44
CA GLN A 131 7.94 -12.45 -16.83
C GLN A 131 9.08 -12.15 -17.82
N TYR A 132 10.18 -11.57 -17.37
CA TYR A 132 11.30 -11.09 -18.20
C TYR A 132 12.65 -11.71 -17.84
N ILE A 133 12.85 -12.03 -16.58
CA ILE A 133 14.12 -12.57 -16.06
C ILE A 133 13.82 -13.73 -15.11
N SER A 134 14.74 -14.69 -15.03
CA SER A 134 14.61 -15.84 -14.13
C SER A 134 14.79 -15.42 -12.66
N ALA A 135 14.15 -16.16 -11.75
CA ALA A 135 14.07 -15.81 -10.34
C ALA A 135 15.45 -15.57 -9.68
N GLU A 136 16.45 -16.36 -10.04
CA GLU A 136 17.82 -16.25 -9.50
C GLU A 136 18.55 -14.98 -9.93
N LYS A 137 18.03 -14.27 -10.94
CA LYS A 137 18.55 -12.98 -11.41
C LYS A 137 17.84 -11.77 -10.80
N ILE A 138 16.73 -11.98 -10.10
CA ILE A 138 16.02 -10.92 -9.38
C ILE A 138 16.81 -10.64 -8.09
N ASN A 139 17.44 -9.46 -8.02
CA ASN A 139 18.26 -9.06 -6.89
C ASN A 139 17.52 -8.03 -6.03
N LEU A 140 16.88 -8.48 -4.95
CA LEU A 140 16.13 -7.61 -4.04
C LEU A 140 16.97 -7.20 -2.85
N VAL A 141 16.97 -5.90 -2.56
CA VAL A 141 17.63 -5.33 -1.38
C VAL A 141 16.56 -4.84 -0.42
N PHE A 142 16.53 -5.44 0.76
CA PHE A 142 15.61 -5.08 1.83
C PHE A 142 16.24 -4.01 2.71
N GLU A 143 15.91 -2.77 2.39
CA GLU A 143 16.43 -1.62 3.11
C GLU A 143 15.70 -1.40 4.42
N ASP A 144 16.45 -0.93 5.42
CA ASP A 144 15.87 -0.40 6.64
C ASP A 144 15.09 0.88 6.33
N GLY A 145 13.87 0.97 6.86
CA GLY A 145 13.00 2.11 6.63
C GLY A 145 11.84 1.79 5.68
N MET A 146 10.95 2.75 5.54
CA MET A 146 9.74 2.59 4.75
C MET A 146 9.91 3.17 3.34
N LEU A 147 8.79 3.30 2.64
CA LEU A 147 8.70 3.81 1.28
C LEU A 147 9.55 5.07 1.02
N PHE A 148 9.52 6.04 1.96
CA PHE A 148 10.28 7.30 1.82
C PHE A 148 11.78 7.09 1.91
N SER A 149 12.26 6.16 2.73
CA SER A 149 13.68 5.83 2.83
C SER A 149 14.23 5.29 1.49
N ARG A 150 13.46 4.43 0.81
CA ARG A 150 13.85 3.94 -0.54
C ARG A 150 13.92 5.07 -1.56
N MET A 151 12.92 5.96 -1.55
CA MET A 151 12.90 7.15 -2.41
C MET A 151 14.11 8.04 -2.14
N GLU A 152 14.43 8.32 -0.87
CA GLU A 152 15.58 9.13 -0.49
C GLU A 152 16.89 8.53 -0.97
N ARG A 153 17.09 7.22 -0.80
CA ARG A 153 18.29 6.52 -1.27
C ARG A 153 18.44 6.58 -2.78
N LEU A 154 17.34 6.45 -3.52
CA LEU A 154 17.35 6.60 -4.98
C LEU A 154 17.73 8.02 -5.39
N ILE A 155 17.11 9.04 -4.79
CA ILE A 155 17.40 10.46 -5.07
C ILE A 155 18.83 10.83 -4.71
N ASP A 156 19.33 10.32 -3.59
CA ASP A 156 20.71 10.58 -3.11
C ASP A 156 21.78 9.74 -3.85
N GLY A 157 21.41 8.95 -4.88
CA GLY A 157 22.33 8.11 -5.65
C GLY A 157 22.91 6.92 -4.86
N ARG A 158 22.23 6.49 -3.79
CA ARG A 158 22.66 5.37 -2.92
C ARG A 158 21.96 4.06 -3.27
N SER A 159 21.06 4.07 -4.25
CA SER A 159 20.36 2.90 -4.77
C SER A 159 20.30 2.99 -6.29
N GLU A 160 20.58 1.88 -6.99
CA GLU A 160 20.55 1.82 -8.45
C GLU A 160 19.12 1.75 -8.98
N ALA A 161 18.23 1.07 -8.27
CA ALA A 161 16.81 0.95 -8.58
C ALA A 161 15.97 0.88 -7.30
N ALA A 162 14.74 1.37 -7.36
CA ALA A 162 13.80 1.29 -6.24
C ALA A 162 12.37 1.09 -6.72
N ALA A 163 11.63 0.22 -6.01
CA ALA A 163 10.19 0.07 -6.21
C ALA A 163 9.45 1.12 -5.37
N LEU A 164 8.72 2.01 -6.06
CA LEU A 164 8.02 3.15 -5.46
C LEU A 164 6.54 3.13 -5.82
N PHE A 165 5.70 3.58 -4.90
CA PHE A 165 4.25 3.74 -5.07
C PHE A 165 3.76 4.99 -4.32
N SER A 166 2.46 5.34 -4.41
CA SER A 166 1.88 6.53 -3.76
C SER A 166 2.61 7.83 -4.16
N GLY A 167 2.75 8.79 -3.25
CA GLY A 167 3.45 10.05 -3.48
C GLY A 167 4.87 9.91 -4.04
N PRO A 168 5.75 9.06 -3.49
CA PRO A 168 7.07 8.78 -4.02
C PRO A 168 7.14 8.36 -5.49
N TYR A 169 6.14 7.63 -5.99
CA TYR A 169 6.03 7.29 -7.41
C TYR A 169 5.96 8.54 -8.29
N TYR A 170 5.03 9.46 -7.98
CA TYR A 170 4.87 10.71 -8.74
C TYR A 170 6.04 11.67 -8.56
N PHE A 171 6.63 11.69 -7.38
CA PHE A 171 7.78 12.54 -7.12
C PHE A 171 9.00 12.08 -7.92
N ALA A 172 9.24 10.78 -8.03
CA ALA A 172 10.30 10.25 -8.88
C ALA A 172 10.07 10.61 -10.36
N GLU A 173 8.83 10.48 -10.86
CA GLU A 173 8.49 10.94 -12.22
C GLU A 173 8.74 12.44 -12.40
N GLN A 174 8.34 13.28 -11.44
CA GLN A 174 8.56 14.73 -11.46
C GLN A 174 10.04 15.09 -11.50
N LEU A 175 10.90 14.35 -10.80
CA LEU A 175 12.33 14.56 -10.77
C LEU A 175 13.06 13.99 -12.00
N GLY A 176 12.35 13.33 -12.91
CA GLY A 176 12.90 12.78 -14.15
C GLY A 176 13.54 11.40 -14.01
N PHE A 177 13.31 10.70 -12.89
CA PHE A 177 13.65 9.29 -12.80
C PHE A 177 12.84 8.49 -13.82
N ARG A 178 13.45 7.44 -14.37
CA ARG A 178 12.81 6.62 -15.39
C ARG A 178 12.14 5.40 -14.78
N LYS A 179 10.85 5.25 -15.01
CA LYS A 179 10.12 4.03 -14.71
C LYS A 179 10.44 2.96 -15.76
N ILE A 180 10.98 1.83 -15.33
CA ILE A 180 11.38 0.72 -16.21
C ILE A 180 10.23 -0.24 -16.43
N ILE A 181 9.46 -0.51 -15.38
CA ILE A 181 8.31 -1.43 -15.44
C ILE A 181 7.23 -0.95 -14.46
N ASP A 182 5.99 -1.15 -14.86
CA ASP A 182 4.83 -0.96 -14.00
C ASP A 182 4.67 -2.18 -13.08
N THR A 183 4.49 -1.90 -11.81
CA THR A 183 4.29 -2.92 -10.77
C THR A 183 3.04 -2.61 -9.94
N THR A 184 2.03 -2.00 -10.57
CA THR A 184 0.72 -1.69 -9.97
C THR A 184 0.16 -2.93 -9.26
N PHE A 185 -0.35 -2.76 -8.05
CA PHE A 185 -0.82 -3.87 -7.22
C PHE A 185 -2.10 -3.54 -6.46
N MET A 186 -2.78 -4.58 -6.00
CA MET A 186 -3.98 -4.43 -5.18
C MET A 186 -3.65 -4.20 -3.71
N ILE A 187 -4.49 -3.36 -3.09
CA ILE A 187 -4.55 -3.13 -1.65
C ILE A 187 -5.85 -3.74 -1.12
N ALA A 188 -5.78 -4.44 -0.02
CA ALA A 188 -6.95 -4.96 0.67
C ALA A 188 -7.14 -4.25 2.01
N ALA A 189 -8.40 -4.11 2.43
CA ALA A 189 -8.75 -3.56 3.73
C ALA A 189 -8.83 -4.67 4.78
N MET A 190 -8.40 -4.33 5.99
CA MET A 190 -8.48 -5.18 7.19
C MET A 190 -9.39 -4.53 8.21
N ILE A 191 -10.29 -5.31 8.80
CA ILE A 191 -11.08 -4.86 9.94
C ILE A 191 -10.37 -5.23 11.23
N LYS A 192 -10.09 -4.23 12.05
CA LYS A 192 -9.42 -4.38 13.34
C LYS A 192 -10.39 -4.18 14.50
N GLY A 193 -10.26 -5.00 15.50
CA GLY A 193 -11.23 -5.02 16.62
C GLY A 193 -12.57 -5.58 16.19
N SER A 194 -13.64 -5.06 16.77
CA SER A 194 -15.00 -5.45 16.46
C SER A 194 -15.88 -4.21 16.30
N PRO A 195 -15.61 -3.36 15.29
CA PRO A 195 -16.45 -2.20 15.04
C PRO A 195 -17.85 -2.67 14.62
N GLU A 196 -18.85 -1.83 14.88
CA GLU A 196 -20.21 -2.08 14.40
C GLU A 196 -20.21 -2.11 12.85
N ALA A 197 -20.88 -3.10 12.28
CA ALA A 197 -20.94 -3.25 10.82
C ALA A 197 -21.46 -1.98 10.11
N GLU A 198 -22.41 -1.27 10.74
CA GLU A 198 -22.95 -0.04 10.18
C GLU A 198 -21.90 1.09 10.17
N ASP A 199 -21.02 1.16 11.15
CA ASP A 199 -19.95 2.18 11.16
C ASP A 199 -18.91 1.92 10.09
N VAL A 200 -18.59 0.64 9.82
CA VAL A 200 -17.74 0.28 8.67
C VAL A 200 -18.40 0.66 7.34
N ARG A 201 -19.72 0.41 7.18
CA ARG A 201 -20.46 0.84 5.99
C ARG A 201 -20.47 2.37 5.84
N ARG A 202 -20.69 3.12 6.93
CA ARG A 202 -20.65 4.60 6.95
C ARG A 202 -19.28 5.12 6.52
N TYR A 203 -18.22 4.53 7.06
CA TYR A 203 -16.84 4.86 6.68
C TYR A 203 -16.61 4.68 5.17
N PHE A 204 -16.94 3.53 4.61
CA PHE A 204 -16.70 3.30 3.19
C PHE A 204 -17.65 4.08 2.27
N ARG A 205 -18.89 4.40 2.70
CA ARG A 205 -19.75 5.34 1.95
C ARG A 205 -19.16 6.75 1.90
N ALA A 206 -18.55 7.21 3.00
CA ALA A 206 -17.82 8.49 3.02
C ALA A 206 -16.63 8.46 2.05
N LEU A 207 -15.83 7.38 2.06
CA LEU A 207 -14.72 7.22 1.11
C LEU A 207 -15.17 7.10 -0.34
N ARG A 208 -16.34 6.50 -0.61
CA ARG A 208 -16.93 6.48 -1.95
C ARG A 208 -17.25 7.88 -2.47
N SER A 209 -17.75 8.76 -1.61
CA SER A 209 -17.98 10.17 -1.95
C SER A 209 -16.67 10.89 -2.22
N ALA A 210 -15.67 10.70 -1.35
CA ALA A 210 -14.33 11.26 -1.54
C ALA A 210 -13.66 10.75 -2.83
N GLN A 211 -13.79 9.46 -3.13
CA GLN A 211 -13.25 8.88 -4.37
C GLN A 211 -13.87 9.52 -5.62
N ARG A 212 -15.18 9.80 -5.60
CA ARG A 212 -15.85 10.50 -6.71
C ARG A 212 -15.28 11.89 -6.93
N ASP A 213 -15.03 12.65 -5.86
CA ASP A 213 -14.44 13.99 -5.96
C ASP A 213 -13.01 13.92 -6.50
N ILE A 214 -12.22 12.97 -6.02
CA ILE A 214 -10.86 12.74 -6.51
C ILE A 214 -10.85 12.32 -7.99
N ASP A 215 -11.74 11.42 -8.40
CA ASP A 215 -11.86 10.99 -9.81
C ASP A 215 -12.19 12.17 -10.74
N LEU A 216 -12.98 13.13 -10.27
CA LEU A 216 -13.39 14.29 -11.05
C LEU A 216 -12.33 15.40 -11.11
N ARG A 217 -11.64 15.66 -10.01
CA ARG A 217 -10.74 16.82 -9.87
C ARG A 217 -9.56 16.48 -8.93
N PRO A 218 -8.67 15.52 -9.30
CA PRO A 218 -7.57 15.09 -8.43
C PRO A 218 -6.63 16.26 -8.04
N GLU A 219 -6.43 17.22 -8.95
CA GLU A 219 -5.56 18.36 -8.75
C GLU A 219 -5.96 19.25 -7.55
N LEU A 220 -7.18 19.14 -7.08
CA LEU A 220 -7.65 19.87 -5.87
C LEU A 220 -7.16 19.23 -4.58
N TYR A 221 -6.78 17.95 -4.61
CA TYR A 221 -6.52 17.14 -3.43
C TYR A 221 -5.09 16.61 -3.31
N THR A 222 -4.33 16.60 -4.39
CA THR A 222 -2.96 16.07 -4.41
C THR A 222 -1.99 16.83 -3.48
N HIS A 223 -2.38 18.00 -2.99
CA HIS A 223 -1.61 18.72 -1.98
C HIS A 223 -1.47 17.95 -0.66
N TYR A 224 -2.40 17.04 -0.34
CA TYR A 224 -2.33 16.19 0.86
C TYR A 224 -1.11 15.25 0.86
N TYR A 225 -0.54 14.91 -0.28
CA TYR A 225 0.72 14.15 -0.32
C TYR A 225 1.85 14.81 0.47
N ARG A 226 1.82 16.14 0.63
CA ARG A 226 2.84 16.86 1.44
C ARG A 226 2.86 16.39 2.90
N ASN A 227 1.73 15.98 3.44
CA ASN A 227 1.63 15.53 4.84
C ASN A 227 2.46 14.27 5.11
N GLU A 228 2.75 13.50 4.07
CA GLU A 228 3.48 12.22 4.14
C GLU A 228 4.99 12.40 3.93
N PHE A 229 5.39 13.46 3.24
CA PHE A 229 6.76 13.66 2.80
C PHE A 229 7.66 14.28 3.87
N PRO A 230 8.97 13.89 3.90
CA PRO A 230 9.97 14.60 4.68
C PRO A 230 10.07 16.07 4.25
N ASP A 231 10.22 16.98 5.23
CA ASP A 231 10.22 18.43 5.02
C ASP A 231 11.25 18.89 3.98
N ARG A 232 12.39 18.20 3.87
CA ARG A 232 13.46 18.53 2.91
C ARG A 232 13.00 18.54 1.45
N PHE A 233 11.90 17.85 1.13
CA PHE A 233 11.39 17.78 -0.24
C PHE A 233 10.26 18.77 -0.52
N HIS A 234 9.64 19.37 0.49
CA HIS A 234 8.44 20.19 0.33
C HIS A 234 8.61 21.34 -0.67
N ALA A 235 9.78 21.98 -0.69
CA ALA A 235 10.07 23.08 -1.62
C ALA A 235 10.19 22.62 -3.10
N MET A 236 10.46 21.33 -3.33
CA MET A 236 10.65 20.74 -4.66
C MET A 236 9.34 20.17 -5.23
N MET A 237 8.33 19.95 -4.40
CA MET A 237 7.09 19.25 -4.78
C MET A 237 6.13 20.18 -5.52
N ASP A 238 5.77 19.82 -6.75
CA ASP A 238 4.61 20.37 -7.46
C ASP A 238 3.50 19.32 -7.55
N THR A 239 2.80 19.13 -6.44
CA THR A 239 1.77 18.08 -6.30
C THR A 239 0.60 18.24 -7.26
N ARG A 240 0.38 19.43 -7.84
CA ARG A 240 -0.67 19.66 -8.86
C ARG A 240 -0.44 18.85 -10.15
N ARG A 241 0.78 18.39 -10.37
CA ARG A 241 1.18 17.55 -11.52
C ARG A 241 1.07 16.06 -11.24
N TRP A 242 0.72 15.69 -10.00
CA TRP A 242 0.67 14.30 -9.57
C TRP A 242 -0.71 13.70 -9.83
N GLY A 243 -0.76 12.40 -10.02
CA GLY A 243 -2.00 11.67 -10.16
C GLY A 243 -2.71 11.41 -8.83
N PRO A 244 -3.90 10.82 -8.89
CA PRO A 244 -4.75 10.58 -7.72
C PRO A 244 -4.24 9.49 -6.76
N GLY A 245 -3.22 8.74 -7.16
CA GLY A 245 -2.68 7.64 -6.36
C GLY A 245 -3.57 6.42 -6.29
N GLU A 246 -3.68 5.85 -5.09
CA GLU A 246 -4.52 4.69 -4.84
C GLU A 246 -6.00 5.01 -5.11
N ARG A 247 -6.65 4.11 -5.86
CA ARG A 247 -8.07 4.20 -6.20
C ARG A 247 -8.83 3.04 -5.58
N ILE A 248 -9.85 3.35 -4.77
CA ILE A 248 -10.75 2.34 -4.22
C ILE A 248 -11.70 1.84 -5.31
N VAL A 249 -11.80 0.54 -5.45
CA VAL A 249 -12.72 -0.17 -6.31
C VAL A 249 -13.79 -0.82 -5.45
N PHE A 250 -15.02 -0.34 -5.53
CA PHE A 250 -16.15 -0.80 -4.73
C PHE A 250 -16.81 -2.02 -5.38
N GLU A 251 -15.98 -3.03 -5.63
CA GLU A 251 -16.35 -4.35 -6.14
C GLU A 251 -15.74 -5.42 -5.24
N PRO A 252 -16.35 -6.61 -5.15
CA PRO A 252 -15.87 -7.65 -4.25
C PRO A 252 -14.43 -8.09 -4.54
N TYR A 253 -13.65 -8.25 -3.46
CA TYR A 253 -12.42 -9.03 -3.47
C TYR A 253 -12.82 -10.51 -3.41
N THR A 254 -12.82 -11.17 -4.58
CA THR A 254 -13.43 -12.48 -4.73
C THR A 254 -12.61 -13.61 -4.12
N LYS A 255 -13.24 -14.76 -3.97
CA LYS A 255 -12.59 -15.98 -3.49
C LYS A 255 -11.45 -16.42 -4.43
N GLU A 256 -11.68 -16.32 -5.73
CA GLU A 256 -10.69 -16.66 -6.75
C GLU A 256 -9.43 -15.81 -6.59
N VAL A 257 -9.58 -14.49 -6.48
CA VAL A 257 -8.44 -13.57 -6.28
C VAL A 257 -7.70 -13.87 -4.98
N PHE A 258 -8.45 -14.22 -3.91
CA PHE A 258 -7.84 -14.60 -2.63
C PHE A 258 -7.01 -15.88 -2.76
N GLU A 259 -7.57 -16.92 -3.37
CA GLU A 259 -6.93 -18.23 -3.52
C GLU A 259 -5.71 -18.14 -4.45
N GLU A 260 -5.83 -17.50 -5.61
CA GLU A 260 -4.70 -17.26 -6.53
C GLU A 260 -3.55 -16.50 -5.85
N SER A 261 -3.88 -15.45 -5.08
CA SER A 261 -2.87 -14.69 -4.34
C SER A 261 -2.18 -15.54 -3.28
N PHE A 262 -2.94 -16.37 -2.55
CA PHE A 262 -2.40 -17.24 -1.52
C PHE A 262 -1.49 -18.32 -2.11
N GLU A 263 -1.90 -18.95 -3.22
CA GLU A 263 -1.11 -19.95 -3.94
C GLU A 263 0.19 -19.35 -4.47
N TRP A 264 0.13 -18.16 -5.07
CA TRP A 264 1.32 -17.46 -5.55
C TRP A 264 2.34 -17.22 -4.43
N ILE A 265 1.89 -16.74 -3.26
CA ILE A 265 2.76 -16.52 -2.10
C ILE A 265 3.41 -17.82 -1.63
N ALA A 266 2.64 -18.91 -1.58
CA ALA A 266 3.12 -20.23 -1.17
C ALA A 266 4.20 -20.75 -2.12
N GLN A 267 3.98 -20.63 -3.43
CA GLN A 267 4.94 -21.06 -4.46
C GLN A 267 6.27 -20.30 -4.40
N HIS A 268 6.24 -19.03 -4.01
CA HIS A 268 7.44 -18.19 -3.92
C HIS A 268 8.16 -18.27 -2.57
N HIS A 269 7.67 -19.08 -1.64
CA HIS A 269 8.27 -19.30 -0.31
C HIS A 269 8.65 -18.01 0.45
N ILE A 270 7.83 -16.95 0.29
CA ILE A 270 8.09 -15.64 0.90
C ILE A 270 7.89 -15.69 2.41
N PHE A 271 7.00 -16.55 2.88
CA PHE A 271 6.77 -16.84 4.29
C PHE A 271 7.21 -18.27 4.62
N ALA A 272 7.60 -18.51 5.86
CA ALA A 272 7.77 -19.87 6.34
C ALA A 272 6.42 -20.61 6.30
N GLU A 273 6.45 -21.93 6.08
CA GLU A 273 5.22 -22.74 5.92
C GLU A 273 4.24 -22.58 7.09
N ASP A 274 4.74 -22.52 8.32
CA ASP A 274 3.98 -22.30 9.55
C ASP A 274 3.43 -20.86 9.67
N GLY A 275 3.96 -19.92 8.88
CA GLY A 275 3.54 -18.52 8.81
C GLY A 275 2.43 -18.24 7.79
N MET A 276 1.99 -19.22 6.97
CA MET A 276 1.02 -19.00 5.89
C MET A 276 -0.44 -19.05 6.35
N GLY A 277 -0.75 -19.77 7.42
CA GLY A 277 -2.13 -19.96 7.88
C GLY A 277 -2.96 -20.93 7.02
N SER A 278 -4.29 -20.86 7.14
CA SER A 278 -5.18 -21.88 6.56
C SER A 278 -5.50 -21.69 5.06
N GLY A 279 -5.32 -20.48 4.51
CA GLY A 279 -5.70 -20.15 3.14
C GLY A 279 -7.21 -20.25 2.84
N GLN A 280 -8.08 -20.27 3.86
CA GLN A 280 -9.52 -20.47 3.69
C GLN A 280 -10.25 -19.14 3.62
N TYR A 281 -10.75 -18.78 2.44
CA TYR A 281 -11.47 -17.52 2.18
C TYR A 281 -12.59 -17.26 3.20
N ASP A 282 -13.52 -18.19 3.35
CA ASP A 282 -14.71 -18.01 4.22
C ASP A 282 -14.35 -17.76 5.70
N ARG A 283 -13.20 -18.27 6.14
CA ARG A 283 -12.71 -18.06 7.50
C ARG A 283 -11.88 -16.78 7.64
N SER A 284 -11.29 -16.33 6.55
CA SER A 284 -10.35 -15.21 6.52
C SER A 284 -11.01 -13.87 6.21
N THR A 285 -12.22 -13.91 5.63
CA THR A 285 -12.91 -12.71 5.15
C THR A 285 -14.10 -12.31 6.01
N ILE A 286 -14.53 -11.08 5.83
CA ILE A 286 -15.79 -10.53 6.36
C ILE A 286 -16.39 -9.60 5.31
N SER A 287 -17.72 -9.66 5.18
CA SER A 287 -18.52 -8.77 4.34
C SER A 287 -19.65 -8.15 5.17
N PHE A 288 -19.97 -6.90 4.90
CA PHE A 288 -21.08 -6.19 5.52
C PHE A 288 -22.12 -5.70 4.49
N ALA A 289 -21.97 -6.07 3.21
CA ALA A 289 -22.80 -5.64 2.08
C ALA A 289 -22.92 -4.11 1.98
N LEU A 290 -21.96 -3.48 1.28
CA LEU A 290 -21.88 -2.02 1.05
C LEU A 290 -23.00 -1.49 0.16
#